data_ea219d863f1369113a372fee45853496
#
_entry.id   ea219d863f1369113a372fee45853496
#
_cell.length_a   1.000
_cell.length_b   1.000
_cell.length_c   1.000
_cell.angle_alpha   90.00
_cell.angle_beta   90.00
_cell.angle_gamma   90.00
#
_symmetry.space_group_name_H-M   'P 1'
#
loop_
_entity.id
_entity.type
_entity.pdbx_description
1 polymer ?
#
loop_
_entity_poly.entity_id
_entity_poly.type
_entity_poly.pdbx_seq_one_letter_code
_entity_poly.pdbx_strand_id
1 'polypeptide(L)'
;MTLLQTIIISIVEGLTEFLPVSSTGHMIITQNLLGVPTGDEFVHAFTFIIQFGAILSVVCLYWKRFFHIDHTPVPADETCTFKKIIHPIRFYWLLFIGVLPAVIIGLAAKKSGLLDWLLDSVWVVAIMLVVGGIFMLYCDKLFNKGKEENQVTEKRAFSIGLFQCLSVIPGTSRSMATIVGGMANGLTRKRAAEFSFFLAVPTMAGATILDLHDLLNGDSSWASAHNLIMLAVGCVVSFIVALLAMKWFVSFLAKYGFKWFGWYRIIVGVIIIIMLLCDIPLNMVD
;
A
#
# COMPACT_ATOMS: atom_id res chain seq x y z
N MET A 1 0.75 -17.04 -17.76
CA MET A 1 1.71 -15.90 -17.86
C MET A 1 3.09 -16.37 -18.35
N THR A 2 3.79 -15.53 -19.11
CA THR A 2 5.19 -15.76 -19.51
C THR A 2 6.14 -15.21 -18.43
N LEU A 3 7.39 -15.69 -18.44
CA LEU A 3 8.43 -15.17 -17.53
C LEU A 3 8.67 -13.65 -17.69
N LEU A 4 8.60 -13.15 -18.93
CA LEU A 4 8.77 -11.72 -19.20
C LEU A 4 7.63 -10.89 -18.59
N GLN A 5 6.37 -11.34 -18.76
CA GLN A 5 5.21 -10.70 -18.12
C GLN A 5 5.36 -10.72 -16.59
N THR A 6 5.74 -11.86 -16.02
CA THR A 6 6.00 -12.01 -14.58
C THR A 6 7.00 -10.98 -14.08
N ILE A 7 8.15 -10.84 -14.73
CA ILE A 7 9.22 -9.92 -14.31
C ILE A 7 8.75 -8.46 -14.42
N ILE A 8 8.13 -8.06 -15.56
CA ILE A 8 7.70 -6.67 -15.76
C ILE A 8 6.64 -6.28 -14.74
N ILE A 9 5.61 -7.12 -14.53
CA ILE A 9 4.54 -6.84 -13.59
C ILE A 9 5.10 -6.73 -12.16
N SER A 10 6.00 -7.62 -11.76
CA SER A 10 6.62 -7.59 -10.44
C SER A 10 7.53 -6.39 -10.22
N ILE A 11 8.20 -5.89 -11.28
CA ILE A 11 8.95 -4.63 -11.22
C ILE A 11 7.99 -3.46 -11.00
N VAL A 12 6.89 -3.39 -11.74
CA VAL A 12 5.90 -2.32 -11.61
C VAL A 12 5.28 -2.33 -10.21
N GLU A 13 4.89 -3.51 -9.72
CA GLU A 13 4.35 -3.66 -8.35
C GLU A 13 5.37 -3.19 -7.31
N GLY A 14 6.60 -3.70 -7.34
CA GLY A 14 7.64 -3.32 -6.39
C GLY A 14 7.99 -1.83 -6.42
N LEU A 15 7.94 -1.18 -7.59
CA LEU A 15 8.17 0.26 -7.72
C LEU A 15 7.03 1.08 -7.15
N THR A 16 5.78 0.65 -7.36
CA THR A 16 4.61 1.53 -7.16
C THR A 16 3.87 1.29 -5.85
N GLU A 17 4.05 0.15 -5.20
CA GLU A 17 3.28 -0.22 -4.00
C GLU A 17 3.52 0.74 -2.83
N PHE A 18 4.75 1.11 -2.56
CA PHE A 18 5.08 2.01 -1.45
C PHE A 18 5.16 3.48 -1.83
N LEU A 19 5.22 3.76 -3.12
CA LEU A 19 5.16 5.13 -3.62
C LEU A 19 3.71 5.64 -3.62
N PRO A 20 3.50 6.94 -3.43
CA PRO A 20 2.15 7.50 -3.38
C PRO A 20 1.53 7.69 -4.78
N VAL A 21 1.67 6.68 -5.67
CA VAL A 21 1.29 6.74 -7.09
C VAL A 21 0.17 5.79 -7.49
N SER A 22 -0.28 4.91 -6.58
CA SER A 22 -1.28 3.84 -6.80
C SER A 22 -0.75 2.69 -7.67
N SER A 23 -0.38 1.58 -7.03
CA SER A 23 0.01 0.34 -7.71
C SER A 23 -1.11 -0.18 -8.61
N THR A 24 -2.36 -0.17 -8.14
CA THR A 24 -3.55 -0.60 -8.90
C THR A 24 -3.62 0.04 -10.28
N GLY A 25 -3.48 1.37 -10.37
CA GLY A 25 -3.54 2.07 -11.66
C GLY A 25 -2.42 1.65 -12.63
N HIS A 26 -1.22 1.38 -12.09
CA HIS A 26 -0.08 0.92 -12.90
C HIS A 26 -0.23 -0.53 -13.31
N MET A 27 -0.76 -1.38 -12.44
CA MET A 27 -1.03 -2.78 -12.74
C MET A 27 -2.05 -2.91 -13.88
N ILE A 28 -3.16 -2.14 -13.84
CA ILE A 28 -4.14 -2.10 -14.92
C ILE A 28 -3.47 -1.79 -16.27
N ILE A 29 -2.69 -0.71 -16.35
CA ILE A 29 -2.00 -0.34 -17.60
C ILE A 29 -1.05 -1.44 -18.02
N THR A 30 -0.21 -1.91 -17.11
CA THR A 30 0.87 -2.86 -17.44
C THR A 30 0.30 -4.20 -17.90
N GLN A 31 -0.68 -4.76 -17.19
CA GLN A 31 -1.27 -6.04 -17.52
C GLN A 31 -2.04 -5.98 -18.84
N ASN A 32 -2.81 -4.91 -19.08
CA ASN A 32 -3.51 -4.74 -20.35
C ASN A 32 -2.52 -4.56 -21.52
N LEU A 33 -1.47 -3.75 -21.36
CA LEU A 33 -0.45 -3.57 -22.42
C LEU A 33 0.34 -4.85 -22.73
N LEU A 34 0.53 -5.70 -21.74
CA LEU A 34 1.20 -6.99 -21.91
C LEU A 34 0.26 -8.10 -22.41
N GLY A 35 -1.03 -7.80 -22.59
CA GLY A 35 -2.03 -8.79 -23.02
C GLY A 35 -2.20 -9.94 -22.01
N VAL A 36 -2.09 -9.64 -20.72
CA VAL A 36 -2.36 -10.63 -19.67
C VAL A 36 -3.85 -10.88 -19.61
N PRO A 37 -4.30 -12.16 -19.64
CA PRO A 37 -5.74 -12.47 -19.61
C PRO A 37 -6.37 -12.00 -18.31
N THR A 38 -7.52 -11.33 -18.42
CA THR A 38 -8.37 -10.94 -17.30
C THR A 38 -9.26 -12.11 -16.88
N GLY A 39 -9.55 -12.23 -15.59
CA GLY A 39 -10.36 -13.33 -15.06
C GLY A 39 -9.64 -14.68 -14.98
N ASP A 40 -8.32 -14.70 -15.14
CA ASP A 40 -7.49 -15.89 -14.92
C ASP A 40 -7.15 -16.01 -13.43
N GLU A 41 -7.56 -17.10 -12.78
CA GLU A 41 -7.35 -17.34 -11.35
C GLU A 41 -5.87 -17.26 -10.95
N PHE A 42 -4.97 -17.67 -11.85
CA PHE A 42 -3.53 -17.54 -11.58
C PHE A 42 -3.08 -16.08 -11.59
N VAL A 43 -3.60 -15.25 -12.51
CA VAL A 43 -3.25 -13.82 -12.58
C VAL A 43 -3.73 -13.11 -11.33
N HIS A 44 -4.93 -13.42 -10.87
CA HIS A 44 -5.48 -12.94 -9.61
C HIS A 44 -4.56 -13.34 -8.43
N ALA A 45 -4.28 -14.64 -8.27
CA ALA A 45 -3.37 -15.13 -7.25
C ALA A 45 -2.00 -14.45 -7.31
N PHE A 46 -1.44 -14.32 -8.51
CA PHE A 46 -0.16 -13.71 -8.74
C PHE A 46 -0.11 -12.26 -8.26
N THR A 47 -1.14 -11.47 -8.59
CA THR A 47 -1.21 -10.04 -8.22
C THR A 47 -1.18 -9.85 -6.70
N PHE A 48 -1.92 -10.64 -5.94
CA PHE A 48 -1.91 -10.57 -4.47
C PHE A 48 -0.63 -11.13 -3.85
N ILE A 49 -0.12 -12.23 -4.37
CA ILE A 49 1.05 -12.89 -3.76
C ILE A 49 2.33 -12.09 -3.99
N ILE A 50 2.51 -11.41 -5.13
CA ILE A 50 3.68 -10.56 -5.33
C ILE A 50 3.69 -9.33 -4.42
N GLN A 51 2.52 -8.83 -3.98
CA GLN A 51 2.42 -7.81 -2.94
C GLN A 51 3.06 -8.28 -1.63
N PHE A 52 2.92 -9.58 -1.30
CA PHE A 52 3.59 -10.15 -0.13
C PHE A 52 5.12 -10.08 -0.25
N GLY A 53 5.67 -10.29 -1.45
CA GLY A 53 7.09 -10.04 -1.73
C GLY A 53 7.49 -8.61 -1.40
N ALA A 54 6.69 -7.63 -1.85
CA ALA A 54 6.91 -6.22 -1.53
C ALA A 54 6.83 -5.94 -0.03
N ILE A 55 5.87 -6.52 0.71
CA ILE A 55 5.74 -6.36 2.16
C ILE A 55 6.97 -6.88 2.91
N LEU A 56 7.50 -8.05 2.51
CA LEU A 56 8.69 -8.62 3.12
C LEU A 56 9.90 -7.68 3.01
N SER A 57 9.97 -6.86 1.97
CA SER A 57 11.03 -5.88 1.81
C SER A 57 11.02 -4.80 2.92
N VAL A 58 9.83 -4.41 3.43
CA VAL A 58 9.69 -3.51 4.58
C VAL A 58 10.27 -4.16 5.83
N VAL A 59 9.87 -5.41 6.11
CA VAL A 59 10.36 -6.15 7.27
C VAL A 59 11.88 -6.31 7.21
N CYS A 60 12.43 -6.62 6.03
CA CYS A 60 13.86 -6.73 5.82
C CYS A 60 14.58 -5.38 6.00
N LEU A 61 14.06 -4.30 5.41
CA LEU A 61 14.68 -2.97 5.47
C LEU A 61 14.71 -2.42 6.90
N TYR A 62 13.67 -2.68 7.66
CA TYR A 62 13.48 -2.20 9.02
C TYR A 62 13.51 -3.33 10.06
N TRP A 63 14.24 -4.43 9.78
CA TRP A 63 14.24 -5.63 10.60
C TRP A 63 14.48 -5.36 12.09
N LYS A 64 15.40 -4.43 12.40
CA LYS A 64 15.66 -4.02 13.79
C LYS A 64 14.42 -3.46 14.49
N ARG A 65 13.53 -2.79 13.75
CA ARG A 65 12.30 -2.24 14.31
C ARG A 65 11.24 -3.30 14.57
N PHE A 66 11.18 -4.30 13.70
CA PHE A 66 10.22 -5.41 13.82
C PHE A 66 10.65 -6.48 14.83
N PHE A 67 11.95 -6.70 15.04
CA PHE A 67 12.45 -7.76 15.92
C PHE A 67 13.08 -7.22 17.21
N HIS A 68 12.97 -5.90 17.46
CA HIS A 68 13.45 -5.30 18.71
C HIS A 68 12.28 -5.08 19.66
N ILE A 69 12.37 -5.74 20.82
CA ILE A 69 11.49 -5.50 21.96
C ILE A 69 12.15 -4.43 22.82
N ASP A 70 11.39 -3.41 23.20
CA ASP A 70 11.91 -2.31 24.00
C ASP A 70 12.06 -2.76 25.46
N HIS A 71 13.30 -2.94 25.89
CA HIS A 71 13.65 -3.32 27.26
C HIS A 71 14.03 -2.10 28.13
N THR A 72 13.85 -0.88 27.64
CA THR A 72 14.14 0.31 28.45
C THR A 72 13.24 0.34 29.68
N PRO A 73 13.75 0.79 30.83
CA PRO A 73 12.92 0.92 32.04
C PRO A 73 11.74 1.87 31.77
N VAL A 74 10.58 1.45 32.21
CA VAL A 74 9.39 2.32 32.17
C VAL A 74 9.64 3.53 33.06
N PRO A 75 9.35 4.78 32.62
CA PRO A 75 9.51 5.97 33.44
C PRO A 75 8.87 5.80 34.81
N ALA A 76 9.58 6.20 35.87
CA ALA A 76 9.15 5.98 37.27
C ALA A 76 7.85 6.73 37.63
N ASP A 77 7.55 7.80 36.88
CA ASP A 77 6.35 8.61 36.98
C ASP A 77 5.12 8.02 36.28
N GLU A 78 5.31 6.97 35.44
CA GLU A 78 4.18 6.32 34.77
C GLU A 78 3.38 5.47 35.75
N THR A 79 2.17 5.93 36.08
CA THR A 79 1.26 5.29 37.03
C THR A 79 0.32 4.28 36.36
N CYS A 80 0.11 4.37 35.06
CA CYS A 80 -0.83 3.52 34.35
C CYS A 80 -0.27 2.11 34.11
N THR A 81 -0.85 1.11 34.76
CA THR A 81 -0.45 -0.31 34.62
C THR A 81 -0.52 -0.79 33.17
N PHE A 82 -1.53 -0.39 32.42
CA PHE A 82 -1.69 -0.75 31.01
C PHE A 82 -0.53 -0.25 30.14
N LYS A 83 -0.07 0.97 30.35
CA LYS A 83 1.09 1.50 29.62
C LYS A 83 2.38 0.76 29.97
N LYS A 84 2.55 0.33 31.21
CA LYS A 84 3.68 -0.50 31.64
C LYS A 84 3.73 -1.83 30.90
N ILE A 85 2.58 -2.49 30.75
CA ILE A 85 2.46 -3.78 30.05
C ILE A 85 2.73 -3.61 28.57
N ILE A 86 2.24 -2.53 27.95
CA ILE A 86 2.38 -2.30 26.50
C ILE A 86 3.76 -1.76 26.11
N HIS A 87 4.49 -1.14 27.03
CA HIS A 87 5.77 -0.48 26.77
C HIS A 87 6.72 -1.35 25.90
N PRO A 88 6.99 -2.62 26.21
CA PRO A 88 7.88 -3.46 25.43
C PRO A 88 7.42 -3.70 23.99
N ILE A 89 6.10 -3.73 23.77
CA ILE A 89 5.44 -4.05 22.50
C ILE A 89 4.75 -2.83 21.89
N ARG A 90 5.07 -1.62 22.35
CA ARG A 90 4.40 -0.38 21.93
C ARG A 90 4.36 -0.19 20.41
N PHE A 91 5.41 -0.59 19.72
CA PHE A 91 5.45 -0.55 18.26
C PHE A 91 4.28 -1.33 17.63
N TYR A 92 4.07 -2.57 18.04
CA TYR A 92 2.99 -3.42 17.53
C TYR A 92 1.61 -2.93 17.96
N TRP A 93 1.52 -2.38 19.17
CA TRP A 93 0.29 -1.77 19.67
C TRP A 93 -0.15 -0.58 18.81
N LEU A 94 0.78 0.29 18.41
CA LEU A 94 0.50 1.41 17.51
C LEU A 94 0.09 0.94 16.11
N LEU A 95 0.70 -0.13 15.58
CA LEU A 95 0.27 -0.72 14.32
C LEU A 95 -1.14 -1.30 14.42
N PHE A 96 -1.44 -2.02 15.51
CA PHE A 96 -2.77 -2.57 15.76
C PHE A 96 -3.84 -1.47 15.76
N ILE A 97 -3.63 -0.39 16.53
CA ILE A 97 -4.54 0.76 16.54
C ILE A 97 -4.69 1.40 15.15
N GLY A 98 -3.60 1.52 14.40
CA GLY A 98 -3.61 2.11 13.07
C GLY A 98 -4.33 1.26 12.02
N VAL A 99 -4.37 -0.06 12.19
CA VAL A 99 -5.08 -0.98 11.27
C VAL A 99 -6.57 -1.02 11.53
N LEU A 100 -7.01 -0.87 12.78
CA LEU A 100 -8.41 -1.05 13.20
C LEU A 100 -9.44 -0.31 12.32
N PRO A 101 -9.30 1.00 12.03
CA PRO A 101 -10.29 1.70 11.21
C PRO A 101 -10.43 1.09 9.82
N ALA A 102 -9.30 0.74 9.18
CA ALA A 102 -9.29 0.19 7.83
C ALA A 102 -9.90 -1.22 7.79
N VAL A 103 -9.66 -2.05 8.80
CA VAL A 103 -10.30 -3.38 8.91
C VAL A 103 -11.81 -3.23 9.05
N ILE A 104 -12.28 -2.36 9.94
CA ILE A 104 -13.73 -2.17 10.16
C ILE A 104 -14.40 -1.66 8.88
N ILE A 105 -13.86 -0.62 8.25
CA ILE A 105 -14.44 -0.02 7.05
C ILE A 105 -14.29 -0.93 5.85
N GLY A 106 -13.14 -1.60 5.67
CA GLY A 106 -12.91 -2.54 4.57
C GLY A 106 -13.86 -3.74 4.63
N LEU A 107 -14.05 -4.35 5.81
CA LEU A 107 -15.01 -5.44 5.99
C LEU A 107 -16.46 -4.98 5.78
N ALA A 108 -16.82 -3.78 6.21
CA ALA A 108 -18.14 -3.22 5.96
C ALA A 108 -18.36 -2.96 4.47
N ALA A 109 -17.36 -2.43 3.76
CA ALA A 109 -17.41 -2.21 2.31
C ALA A 109 -17.51 -3.53 1.53
N LYS A 110 -16.77 -4.57 1.92
CA LYS A 110 -16.89 -5.93 1.34
C LYS A 110 -18.30 -6.49 1.54
N LYS A 111 -18.83 -6.43 2.76
CA LYS A 111 -20.18 -6.95 3.06
C LYS A 111 -21.31 -6.21 2.35
N SER A 112 -21.16 -4.93 2.06
CA SER A 112 -22.18 -4.13 1.37
C SER A 112 -22.14 -4.26 -0.15
N GLY A 113 -21.16 -4.96 -0.72
CA GLY A 113 -20.91 -5.00 -2.17
C GLY A 113 -20.32 -3.69 -2.74
N LEU A 114 -20.10 -2.69 -1.89
CA LEU A 114 -19.51 -1.41 -2.31
C LEU A 114 -18.08 -1.59 -2.85
N LEU A 115 -17.31 -2.48 -2.23
CA LEU A 115 -15.94 -2.75 -2.64
C LEU A 115 -15.91 -3.33 -4.07
N ASP A 116 -16.74 -4.34 -4.33
CA ASP A 116 -16.84 -5.00 -5.65
C ASP A 116 -17.24 -3.98 -6.73
N TRP A 117 -18.27 -3.16 -6.46
CA TRP A 117 -18.68 -2.10 -7.38
C TRP A 117 -17.58 -1.06 -7.67
N LEU A 118 -16.76 -0.72 -6.67
CA LEU A 118 -15.65 0.22 -6.86
C LEU A 118 -14.50 -0.41 -7.63
N LEU A 119 -14.20 -1.68 -7.36
CA LEU A 119 -13.12 -2.42 -8.01
C LEU A 119 -13.41 -2.73 -9.48
N ASP A 120 -14.67 -2.86 -9.88
CA ASP A 120 -15.06 -3.12 -11.27
C ASP A 120 -14.83 -1.94 -12.23
N SER A 121 -14.44 -0.75 -11.72
CA SER A 121 -14.43 0.46 -12.54
C SER A 121 -13.04 1.07 -12.71
N VAL A 122 -12.43 0.88 -13.89
CA VAL A 122 -11.21 1.59 -14.29
C VAL A 122 -11.38 3.12 -14.27
N TRP A 123 -12.61 3.63 -14.51
CA TRP A 123 -12.91 5.06 -14.40
C TRP A 123 -12.69 5.60 -12.99
N VAL A 124 -13.08 4.85 -11.97
CA VAL A 124 -12.84 5.23 -10.56
C VAL A 124 -11.35 5.38 -10.32
N VAL A 125 -10.54 4.42 -10.76
CA VAL A 125 -9.08 4.45 -10.62
C VAL A 125 -8.48 5.67 -11.30
N ALA A 126 -8.88 5.95 -12.54
CA ALA A 126 -8.36 7.06 -13.34
C ALA A 126 -8.71 8.42 -12.70
N ILE A 127 -9.98 8.59 -12.28
CA ILE A 127 -10.43 9.82 -11.62
C ILE A 127 -9.69 10.01 -10.29
N MET A 128 -9.54 8.96 -9.48
CA MET A 128 -8.85 9.04 -8.20
C MET A 128 -7.34 9.28 -8.34
N LEU A 129 -6.72 8.84 -9.44
CA LEU A 129 -5.35 9.22 -9.76
C LEU A 129 -5.25 10.74 -9.98
N VAL A 130 -6.13 11.31 -10.79
CA VAL A 130 -6.13 12.76 -11.07
C VAL A 130 -6.46 13.56 -9.82
N VAL A 131 -7.56 13.24 -9.12
CA VAL A 131 -8.00 13.94 -7.90
C VAL A 131 -6.93 13.87 -6.82
N GLY A 132 -6.40 12.66 -6.55
CA GLY A 132 -5.32 12.48 -5.59
C GLY A 132 -4.03 13.20 -6.02
N GLY A 133 -3.72 13.23 -7.31
CA GLY A 133 -2.61 13.98 -7.87
C GLY A 133 -2.75 15.49 -7.65
N ILE A 134 -3.91 16.07 -7.95
CA ILE A 134 -4.21 17.48 -7.68
C ILE A 134 -4.07 17.78 -6.19
N PHE A 135 -4.65 16.94 -5.32
CA PHE A 135 -4.52 17.09 -3.88
C PHE A 135 -3.05 17.10 -3.42
N MET A 136 -2.20 16.23 -3.99
CA MET A 136 -0.77 16.17 -3.66
C MET A 136 0.01 17.43 -4.04
N LEU A 137 -0.42 18.20 -5.04
CA LEU A 137 0.21 19.47 -5.39
C LEU A 137 0.09 20.51 -4.26
N TYR A 138 -0.97 20.40 -3.45
CA TYR A 138 -1.25 21.29 -2.33
C TYR A 138 -0.87 20.72 -0.97
N CYS A 139 -0.67 19.40 -0.88
CA CYS A 139 -0.44 18.67 0.37
C CYS A 139 0.71 19.24 1.20
N ASP A 140 1.84 19.56 0.55
CA ASP A 140 2.99 20.13 1.24
C ASP A 140 2.72 21.53 1.84
N LYS A 141 1.89 22.33 1.21
CA LYS A 141 1.50 23.65 1.74
C LYS A 141 0.58 23.52 2.95
N LEU A 142 -0.30 22.52 2.92
CA LEU A 142 -1.30 22.29 3.97
C LEU A 142 -0.69 21.63 5.22
N PHE A 143 0.19 20.66 5.05
CA PHE A 143 0.59 19.74 6.13
C PHE A 143 2.09 19.71 6.43
N ASN A 144 2.95 20.52 5.78
CA ASN A 144 4.38 20.52 6.04
C ASN A 144 4.77 21.30 7.30
N LYS A 145 4.08 21.04 8.42
CA LYS A 145 4.33 21.65 9.74
C LYS A 145 4.84 20.62 10.76
N GLY A 146 5.30 19.47 10.28
CA GLY A 146 5.77 18.39 11.13
C GLY A 146 7.07 18.75 11.85
N LYS A 147 7.18 18.35 13.11
CA LYS A 147 8.37 18.55 13.95
C LYS A 147 9.08 17.23 14.20
N GLU A 148 10.42 17.26 14.26
CA GLU A 148 11.24 16.06 14.52
C GLU A 148 10.99 15.45 15.91
N GLU A 149 10.58 16.25 16.88
CA GLU A 149 10.19 15.77 18.21
C GLU A 149 8.87 14.99 18.24
N ASN A 150 8.02 15.20 17.24
CA ASN A 150 6.72 14.51 17.18
C ASN A 150 6.88 13.03 16.87
N GLN A 151 6.47 12.19 17.82
CA GLN A 151 6.43 10.74 17.68
C GLN A 151 5.01 10.26 17.35
N VAL A 152 4.90 9.04 16.87
CA VAL A 152 3.60 8.38 16.68
C VAL A 152 3.05 8.03 18.08
N THR A 153 1.87 8.53 18.36
CA THR A 153 1.07 8.22 19.56
C THR A 153 -0.16 7.43 19.14
N GLU A 154 -0.88 6.85 20.10
CA GLU A 154 -2.11 6.10 19.87
C GLU A 154 -3.14 6.92 19.08
N LYS A 155 -3.34 8.19 19.47
CA LYS A 155 -4.24 9.12 18.79
C LYS A 155 -3.81 9.37 17.34
N ARG A 156 -2.51 9.56 17.11
CA ARG A 156 -1.97 9.75 15.76
C ARG A 156 -2.10 8.47 14.93
N ALA A 157 -1.78 7.30 15.50
CA ALA A 157 -1.91 6.01 14.82
C ALA A 157 -3.36 5.75 14.39
N PHE A 158 -4.32 5.96 15.27
CA PHE A 158 -5.75 5.85 14.96
C PHE A 158 -6.18 6.82 13.86
N SER A 159 -5.77 8.09 13.96
CA SER A 159 -6.05 9.09 12.93
C SER A 159 -5.45 8.71 11.57
N ILE A 160 -4.21 8.21 11.53
CA ILE A 160 -3.60 7.70 10.28
C ILE A 160 -4.40 6.52 9.74
N GLY A 161 -4.91 5.64 10.60
CA GLY A 161 -5.81 4.56 10.22
C GLY A 161 -7.12 5.03 9.60
N LEU A 162 -7.69 6.14 10.09
CA LEU A 162 -8.85 6.77 9.46
C LEU A 162 -8.52 7.29 8.05
N PHE A 163 -7.36 7.93 7.86
CA PHE A 163 -6.89 8.31 6.52
C PHE A 163 -6.70 7.09 5.63
N GLN A 164 -6.20 5.98 6.17
CA GLN A 164 -6.04 4.73 5.43
C GLN A 164 -7.37 4.22 4.84
N CYS A 165 -8.51 4.48 5.48
CA CYS A 165 -9.82 4.08 4.96
C CYS A 165 -10.12 4.66 3.57
N LEU A 166 -9.51 5.78 3.20
CA LEU A 166 -9.62 6.34 1.84
C LEU A 166 -9.07 5.38 0.77
N SER A 167 -8.16 4.49 1.13
CA SER A 167 -7.58 3.51 0.20
C SER A 167 -8.55 2.38 -0.19
N VAL A 168 -9.71 2.28 0.43
CA VAL A 168 -10.82 1.42 -0.02
C VAL A 168 -11.28 1.84 -1.43
N ILE A 169 -11.12 3.14 -1.76
CA ILE A 169 -11.41 3.63 -3.11
C ILE A 169 -10.19 3.37 -3.99
N PRO A 170 -10.30 2.49 -5.03
CA PRO A 170 -9.17 2.14 -5.88
C PRO A 170 -8.62 3.37 -6.60
N GLY A 171 -7.32 3.39 -6.84
CA GLY A 171 -6.67 4.59 -7.39
C GLY A 171 -6.23 5.63 -6.36
N THR A 172 -6.78 5.63 -5.12
CA THR A 172 -6.40 6.60 -4.08
C THR A 172 -4.93 6.48 -3.67
N SER A 173 -4.37 5.30 -3.61
CA SER A 173 -3.08 4.94 -3.02
C SER A 173 -3.08 4.93 -1.49
N ARG A 174 -2.93 3.74 -0.93
CA ARG A 174 -2.82 3.52 0.52
C ARG A 174 -1.65 4.31 1.12
N SER A 175 -0.48 4.26 0.48
CA SER A 175 0.71 4.99 0.93
C SER A 175 0.49 6.51 0.92
N MET A 176 -0.16 7.07 -0.12
CA MET A 176 -0.53 8.49 -0.13
C MET A 176 -1.42 8.83 1.07
N ALA A 177 -2.51 8.09 1.28
CA ALA A 177 -3.47 8.37 2.34
C ALA A 177 -2.82 8.34 3.73
N THR A 178 -2.01 7.32 4.02
CA THR A 178 -1.36 7.16 5.33
C THR A 178 -0.23 8.15 5.56
N ILE A 179 0.57 8.50 4.54
CA ILE A 179 1.63 9.49 4.68
C ILE A 179 1.03 10.89 4.90
N VAL A 180 0.02 11.25 4.11
CA VAL A 180 -0.73 12.51 4.32
C VAL A 180 -1.38 12.54 5.70
N GLY A 181 -2.01 11.45 6.14
CA GLY A 181 -2.54 11.31 7.48
C GLY A 181 -1.50 11.55 8.56
N GLY A 182 -0.29 11.01 8.40
CA GLY A 182 0.84 11.26 9.29
C GLY A 182 1.25 12.73 9.34
N MET A 183 1.40 13.37 8.18
CA MET A 183 1.75 14.79 8.09
C MET A 183 0.66 15.71 8.65
N ALA A 184 -0.61 15.41 8.40
CA ALA A 184 -1.75 16.13 8.97
C ALA A 184 -1.77 16.06 10.51
N ASN A 185 -1.22 14.99 11.08
CA ASN A 185 -1.04 14.82 12.53
C ASN A 185 0.32 15.36 13.05
N GLY A 186 1.03 16.15 12.26
CA GLY A 186 2.25 16.85 12.66
C GLY A 186 3.52 15.99 12.64
N LEU A 187 3.53 14.84 11.94
CA LEU A 187 4.74 14.08 11.68
C LEU A 187 5.52 14.72 10.52
N THR A 188 6.86 14.59 10.56
CA THR A 188 7.67 14.94 9.39
C THR A 188 7.38 13.99 8.24
N ARG A 189 7.65 14.39 6.99
CA ARG A 189 7.50 13.55 5.79
C ARG A 189 8.16 12.18 5.95
N LYS A 190 9.40 12.18 6.49
CA LYS A 190 10.17 10.95 6.72
C LYS A 190 9.47 10.01 7.69
N ARG A 191 9.08 10.51 8.88
CA ARG A 191 8.38 9.70 9.90
C ARG A 191 7.01 9.22 9.44
N ALA A 192 6.28 10.06 8.71
CA ALA A 192 5.00 9.68 8.12
C ALA A 192 5.16 8.54 7.10
N ALA A 193 6.18 8.62 6.23
CA ALA A 193 6.49 7.57 5.26
C ALA A 193 6.92 6.26 5.96
N GLU A 194 7.81 6.33 6.93
CA GLU A 194 8.25 5.14 7.69
C GLU A 194 7.06 4.47 8.41
N PHE A 195 6.22 5.25 9.09
CA PHE A 195 5.05 4.68 9.76
C PHE A 195 4.03 4.11 8.77
N SER A 196 3.84 4.74 7.61
CA SER A 196 3.03 4.21 6.51
C SER A 196 3.52 2.83 6.05
N PHE A 197 4.84 2.65 5.91
CA PHE A 197 5.42 1.35 5.55
C PHE A 197 5.19 0.31 6.63
N PHE A 198 5.39 0.68 7.91
CA PHE A 198 5.13 -0.24 9.01
C PHE A 198 3.66 -0.68 9.06
N LEU A 199 2.75 0.27 8.85
CA LEU A 199 1.31 0.01 8.85
C LEU A 199 0.88 -0.86 7.66
N ALA A 200 1.61 -0.80 6.54
CA ALA A 200 1.38 -1.65 5.37
C ALA A 200 1.51 -3.14 5.71
N VAL A 201 2.48 -3.49 6.56
CA VAL A 201 2.77 -4.91 6.86
C VAL A 201 1.55 -5.63 7.41
N PRO A 202 0.95 -5.24 8.54
CA PRO A 202 -0.25 -5.94 9.05
C PRO A 202 -1.48 -5.75 8.15
N THR A 203 -1.64 -4.59 7.50
CA THR A 203 -2.81 -4.32 6.65
C THR A 203 -2.83 -5.22 5.41
N MET A 204 -1.74 -5.24 4.67
CA MET A 204 -1.65 -6.02 3.42
C MET A 204 -1.49 -7.52 3.71
N ALA A 205 -0.72 -7.89 4.75
CA ALA A 205 -0.65 -9.30 5.15
C ALA A 205 -2.03 -9.85 5.52
N GLY A 206 -2.85 -9.05 6.22
CA GLY A 206 -4.22 -9.43 6.53
C GLY A 206 -5.09 -9.61 5.28
N ALA A 207 -4.99 -8.71 4.30
CA ALA A 207 -5.69 -8.82 3.02
C ALA A 207 -5.22 -10.07 2.25
N THR A 208 -3.91 -10.22 2.05
CA THR A 208 -3.33 -11.39 1.35
C THR A 208 -3.72 -12.73 2.00
N ILE A 209 -3.81 -12.80 3.34
CA ILE A 209 -4.24 -14.02 4.04
C ILE A 209 -5.71 -14.33 3.73
N LEU A 210 -6.59 -13.32 3.69
CA LEU A 210 -8.00 -13.51 3.35
C LEU A 210 -8.15 -13.96 1.90
N ASP A 211 -7.46 -13.30 0.96
CA ASP A 211 -7.52 -13.64 -0.46
C ASP A 211 -6.93 -15.04 -0.73
N LEU A 212 -5.82 -15.38 -0.06
CA LEU A 212 -5.22 -16.72 -0.14
C LEU A 212 -6.16 -17.79 0.44
N HIS A 213 -6.87 -17.49 1.54
CA HIS A 213 -7.87 -18.41 2.11
C HIS A 213 -9.01 -18.64 1.10
N ASP A 214 -9.54 -17.58 0.48
CA ASP A 214 -10.62 -17.70 -0.51
C ASP A 214 -10.13 -18.50 -1.73
N LEU A 215 -8.91 -18.26 -2.18
CA LEU A 215 -8.27 -18.95 -3.30
C LEU A 215 -8.01 -20.45 -3.03
N LEU A 216 -7.60 -20.81 -1.82
CA LEU A 216 -7.35 -22.21 -1.43
C LEU A 216 -8.63 -23.00 -1.21
N ASN A 217 -9.75 -22.34 -0.94
CA ASN A 217 -11.06 -22.98 -0.84
C ASN A 217 -11.77 -23.09 -2.21
N GLY A 218 -11.26 -22.42 -3.25
CA GLY A 218 -11.68 -22.54 -4.64
C GLY A 218 -11.05 -23.71 -5.38
N ASP A 219 -11.05 -23.65 -6.68
CA ASP A 219 -10.36 -24.63 -7.53
C ASP A 219 -8.83 -24.40 -7.45
N SER A 220 -8.07 -25.43 -7.14
CA SER A 220 -6.60 -25.35 -7.04
C SER A 220 -5.88 -25.50 -8.39
N SER A 221 -6.58 -25.39 -9.50
CA SER A 221 -6.02 -25.52 -10.87
C SER A 221 -4.94 -24.48 -11.19
N TRP A 222 -4.99 -23.32 -10.54
CA TRP A 222 -3.99 -22.26 -10.66
C TRP A 222 -2.61 -22.65 -10.12
N ALA A 223 -2.50 -23.63 -9.22
CA ALA A 223 -1.25 -23.97 -8.49
C ALA A 223 -0.37 -24.99 -9.24
N SER A 224 -0.28 -24.92 -10.55
CA SER A 224 0.63 -25.77 -11.34
C SER A 224 2.11 -25.48 -10.99
N ALA A 225 3.01 -26.46 -11.22
CA ALA A 225 4.44 -26.29 -10.97
C ALA A 225 5.02 -25.08 -11.72
N HIS A 226 4.57 -24.82 -12.95
CA HIS A 226 4.96 -23.64 -13.72
C HIS A 226 4.52 -22.35 -13.02
N ASN A 227 3.28 -22.28 -12.58
CA ASN A 227 2.71 -21.12 -11.94
C ASN A 227 3.38 -20.82 -10.59
N LEU A 228 3.71 -21.86 -9.80
CA LEU A 228 4.45 -21.70 -8.55
C LEU A 228 5.87 -21.13 -8.78
N ILE A 229 6.54 -21.54 -9.86
CA ILE A 229 7.82 -20.94 -10.24
C ILE A 229 7.64 -19.45 -10.60
N MET A 230 6.61 -19.10 -11.38
CA MET A 230 6.32 -17.70 -11.72
C MET A 230 6.02 -16.87 -10.49
N LEU A 231 5.25 -17.38 -9.52
CA LEU A 231 5.00 -16.74 -8.23
C LEU A 231 6.30 -16.51 -7.44
N ALA A 232 7.15 -17.51 -7.33
CA ALA A 232 8.42 -17.39 -6.62
C ALA A 232 9.33 -16.31 -7.27
N VAL A 233 9.45 -16.33 -8.60
CA VAL A 233 10.19 -15.30 -9.35
C VAL A 233 9.58 -13.93 -9.13
N GLY A 234 8.25 -13.81 -9.22
CA GLY A 234 7.53 -12.56 -9.02
C GLY A 234 7.75 -11.97 -7.63
N CYS A 235 7.64 -12.79 -6.58
CA CYS A 235 7.90 -12.36 -5.21
C CYS A 235 9.34 -11.87 -5.01
N VAL A 236 10.33 -12.58 -5.56
CA VAL A 236 11.74 -12.18 -5.43
C VAL A 236 11.99 -10.85 -6.15
N VAL A 237 11.48 -10.69 -7.37
CA VAL A 237 11.63 -9.46 -8.14
C VAL A 237 10.93 -8.29 -7.44
N SER A 238 9.67 -8.46 -7.04
CA SER A 238 8.92 -7.44 -6.30
C SER A 238 9.61 -7.05 -4.99
N PHE A 239 10.11 -8.03 -4.22
CA PHE A 239 10.90 -7.78 -3.00
C PHE A 239 12.12 -6.90 -3.24
N ILE A 240 12.96 -7.26 -4.23
CA ILE A 240 14.22 -6.53 -4.51
C ILE A 240 13.89 -5.11 -4.97
N VAL A 241 12.95 -4.97 -5.90
CA VAL A 241 12.56 -3.67 -6.47
C VAL A 241 11.94 -2.78 -5.42
N ALA A 242 11.02 -3.30 -4.59
CA ALA A 242 10.38 -2.56 -3.51
C ALA A 242 11.40 -2.08 -2.46
N LEU A 243 12.38 -2.92 -2.12
CA LEU A 243 13.44 -2.54 -1.18
C LEU A 243 14.28 -1.36 -1.69
N LEU A 244 14.63 -1.36 -2.96
CA LEU A 244 15.37 -0.26 -3.60
C LEU A 244 14.52 1.00 -3.73
N ALA A 245 13.27 0.82 -4.17
CA ALA A 245 12.30 1.90 -4.34
C ALA A 245 12.04 2.65 -3.02
N MET A 246 11.82 1.93 -1.90
CA MET A 246 11.60 2.54 -0.60
C MET A 246 12.79 3.35 -0.10
N LYS A 247 14.01 2.83 -0.24
CA LYS A 247 15.23 3.55 0.16
C LYS A 247 15.36 4.88 -0.57
N TRP A 248 15.14 4.86 -1.88
CA TRP A 248 15.17 6.06 -2.71
C TRP A 248 14.02 7.01 -2.35
N PHE A 249 12.79 6.48 -2.23
CA PHE A 249 11.58 7.25 -2.02
C PHE A 249 11.62 8.09 -0.73
N VAL A 250 12.03 7.52 0.41
CA VAL A 250 12.09 8.27 1.68
C VAL A 250 13.00 9.49 1.54
N SER A 251 14.17 9.32 0.92
CA SER A 251 15.12 10.40 0.70
C SER A 251 14.58 11.46 -0.27
N PHE A 252 13.94 11.00 -1.34
CA PHE A 252 13.33 11.88 -2.34
C PHE A 252 12.16 12.69 -1.74
N LEU A 253 11.25 12.02 -1.02
CA LEU A 253 10.09 12.66 -0.40
C LEU A 253 10.52 13.70 0.66
N ALA A 254 11.52 13.36 1.48
CA ALA A 254 12.04 14.29 2.48
C ALA A 254 12.58 15.58 1.83
N LYS A 255 13.27 15.45 0.70
CA LYS A 255 13.92 16.57 0.00
C LYS A 255 12.95 17.37 -0.88
N TYR A 256 12.13 16.69 -1.68
CA TYR A 256 11.35 17.32 -2.75
C TYR A 256 9.84 17.38 -2.48
N GLY A 257 9.33 16.67 -1.46
CA GLY A 257 7.92 16.62 -1.13
C GLY A 257 7.07 15.83 -2.13
N PHE A 258 5.76 16.11 -2.10
CA PHE A 258 4.75 15.37 -2.88
C PHE A 258 4.53 15.87 -4.30
N LYS A 259 4.93 17.09 -4.61
CA LYS A 259 4.59 17.79 -5.85
C LYS A 259 4.88 16.96 -7.12
N TRP A 260 6.03 16.29 -7.17
CA TRP A 260 6.43 15.50 -8.34
C TRP A 260 5.57 14.25 -8.52
N PHE A 261 5.21 13.59 -7.42
CA PHE A 261 4.27 12.48 -7.45
C PHE A 261 2.85 12.93 -7.85
N GLY A 262 2.45 14.14 -7.43
CA GLY A 262 1.19 14.74 -7.84
C GLY A 262 1.10 14.92 -9.36
N TRP A 263 2.09 15.53 -9.98
CA TRP A 263 2.15 15.65 -11.45
C TRP A 263 2.17 14.31 -12.15
N TYR A 264 2.99 13.37 -11.66
CA TYR A 264 3.05 12.03 -12.21
C TYR A 264 1.68 11.34 -12.21
N ARG A 265 0.96 11.37 -11.10
CA ARG A 265 -0.39 10.80 -10.98
C ARG A 265 -1.39 11.44 -11.94
N ILE A 266 -1.37 12.77 -12.08
CA ILE A 266 -2.24 13.49 -13.02
C ILE A 266 -1.97 13.01 -14.44
N ILE A 267 -0.70 12.92 -14.84
CA ILE A 267 -0.32 12.46 -16.19
C ILE A 267 -0.81 11.03 -16.42
N VAL A 268 -0.54 10.11 -15.48
CA VAL A 268 -0.98 8.70 -15.61
C VAL A 268 -2.51 8.60 -15.64
N GLY A 269 -3.21 9.30 -14.75
CA GLY A 269 -4.67 9.31 -14.72
C GLY A 269 -5.29 9.87 -16.01
N VAL A 270 -4.72 10.96 -16.54
CA VAL A 270 -5.17 11.54 -17.83
C VAL A 270 -4.91 10.57 -18.98
N ILE A 271 -3.78 9.86 -19.00
CA ILE A 271 -3.50 8.82 -20.02
C ILE A 271 -4.58 7.73 -19.96
N ILE A 272 -4.91 7.22 -18.78
CA ILE A 272 -5.98 6.20 -18.63
C ILE A 272 -7.32 6.76 -19.15
N ILE A 273 -7.68 8.00 -18.76
CA ILE A 273 -8.92 8.63 -19.22
C ILE A 273 -8.95 8.74 -20.76
N ILE A 274 -7.86 9.16 -21.38
CA ILE A 274 -7.77 9.27 -22.85
C ILE A 274 -7.92 7.86 -23.48
N MET A 275 -7.26 6.84 -22.94
CA MET A 275 -7.40 5.47 -23.45
C MET A 275 -8.86 5.00 -23.38
N LEU A 276 -9.56 5.24 -22.27
CA LEU A 276 -10.97 4.91 -22.10
C LEU A 276 -11.88 5.68 -23.06
N LEU A 277 -11.60 6.96 -23.30
CA LEU A 277 -12.36 7.80 -24.26
C LEU A 277 -12.10 7.40 -25.73
N CYS A 278 -10.98 6.76 -26.00
CA CYS A 278 -10.65 6.21 -27.34
C CYS A 278 -11.11 4.77 -27.50
N ASP A 279 -11.99 4.27 -26.62
CA ASP A 279 -12.51 2.90 -26.61
C ASP A 279 -11.39 1.82 -26.60
N ILE A 280 -10.22 2.15 -26.05
CA ILE A 280 -9.17 1.15 -25.81
C ILE A 280 -9.61 0.31 -24.60
N PRO A 281 -9.82 -0.99 -24.76
CA PRO A 281 -10.28 -1.84 -23.68
C PRO A 281 -9.22 -1.90 -22.58
N LEU A 282 -9.55 -1.36 -21.41
CA LEU A 282 -8.80 -1.51 -20.18
C LEU A 282 -9.68 -2.25 -19.18
N ASN A 283 -9.28 -3.45 -18.83
CA ASN A 283 -9.98 -4.25 -17.85
C ASN A 283 -9.32 -4.13 -16.49
N MET A 284 -10.13 -4.16 -15.43
CA MET A 284 -9.61 -4.42 -14.10
C MET A 284 -9.02 -5.83 -14.08
N VAL A 285 -7.93 -5.99 -13.36
CA VAL A 285 -7.21 -7.25 -13.29
C VAL A 285 -7.38 -7.78 -11.88
N ASP A 286 -8.57 -8.31 -11.67
CA ASP A 286 -8.94 -9.00 -10.44
C ASP A 286 -9.42 -10.40 -10.75
#